data_c59e8adbb77ed3983e072f17b0e64bfa
#
_entry.id   c59e8adbb77ed3983e072f17b0e64bfa
#
_cell.length_a   1.000
_cell.length_b   1.000
_cell.length_c   1.000
_cell.angle_alpha   90.00
_cell.angle_beta   90.00
_cell.angle_gamma   90.00
#
_symmetry.space_group_name_H-M   'P 1'
#
loop_
_entity.id
_entity.type
_entity.pdbx_description
1 polymer ?
#
loop_
_entity_poly.entity_id
_entity_poly.type
_entity_poly.pdbx_seq_one_letter_code
_entity_poly.pdbx_strand_id
1 'polypeptide(L)'
;MDGAKLRSGEGSTTLGVLRMNRHFAFGENKKYTLAPVAVLTTADTEANSTMVIPSGRQSSGFGDLRLGAVFWFYKDEVNREYGTASAFVSLPTGEYDPTKAVNVGENRTKIILSTGWMQPLGSRWVLDLIPEVAIFGDNKRYLSNRRLSQDTAYAMTGMLRYKATPTVHWYTSAQVNRGGETQLDGVRRTGAPDNTRLALGTILFGTNNHMLQLRYSRDVQIQNGYRNEGEMAIRWSIYF
;
A
#
# COMPACT_ATOMS: atom_id res chain seq x y z
N MET A 1 10.22 -1.88 -28.84
CA MET A 1 11.40 -0.97 -28.65
C MET A 1 11.82 -1.17 -27.22
N ASP A 2 12.96 -1.81 -27.00
CA ASP A 2 13.52 -1.98 -25.66
C ASP A 2 13.91 -0.61 -25.11
N GLY A 3 13.19 -0.19 -24.06
CA GLY A 3 13.51 1.03 -23.34
C GLY A 3 14.93 0.96 -22.80
N ALA A 4 15.75 1.92 -23.17
CA ALA A 4 17.10 2.04 -22.65
C ALA A 4 17.06 1.99 -21.12
N LYS A 5 17.75 1.02 -20.51
CA LYS A 5 18.01 0.99 -19.07
C LYS A 5 18.77 2.26 -18.70
N LEU A 6 18.04 3.28 -18.26
CA LEU A 6 18.65 4.44 -17.65
C LEU A 6 19.21 3.99 -16.30
N ARG A 7 20.53 3.88 -16.24
CA ARG A 7 21.43 3.65 -15.09
C ARG A 7 20.77 3.13 -13.81
N SER A 8 21.14 1.94 -13.41
CA SER A 8 20.72 1.24 -12.21
C SER A 8 21.03 2.05 -10.94
N GLY A 9 20.00 2.58 -10.31
CA GLY A 9 20.06 2.93 -8.90
C GLY A 9 19.49 1.76 -8.10
N GLU A 10 20.17 1.37 -7.04
CA GLU A 10 19.68 0.40 -6.07
C GLU A 10 19.22 1.12 -4.81
N GLY A 11 18.25 0.58 -4.13
CA GLY A 11 17.78 1.10 -2.86
C GLY A 11 17.21 0.01 -1.98
N SER A 12 17.27 0.23 -0.69
CA SER A 12 16.64 -0.63 0.30
C SER A 12 15.74 0.20 1.22
N THR A 13 14.68 -0.41 1.69
CA THR A 13 13.77 0.21 2.66
C THR A 13 13.35 -0.83 3.68
N THR A 14 13.52 -0.49 4.95
CA THR A 14 12.92 -1.22 6.07
C THR A 14 11.73 -0.42 6.59
N LEU A 15 10.57 -1.06 6.70
CA LEU A 15 9.32 -0.43 7.13
C LEU A 15 8.80 -1.08 8.41
N GLY A 16 8.49 -0.24 9.41
CA GLY A 16 7.63 -0.60 10.52
C GLY A 16 6.24 0.01 10.31
N VAL A 17 5.18 -0.78 10.53
CA VAL A 17 3.80 -0.30 10.38
C VAL A 17 2.98 -0.68 11.60
N LEU A 18 2.46 0.31 12.31
CA LEU A 18 1.46 0.12 13.36
C LEU A 18 0.09 0.53 12.80
N ARG A 19 -0.84 -0.41 12.78
CA ARG A 19 -2.22 -0.15 12.39
C ARG A 19 -3.15 -0.43 13.57
N MET A 20 -3.97 0.53 13.92
CA MET A 20 -5.00 0.43 14.95
C MET A 20 -6.36 0.65 14.31
N ASN A 21 -7.33 -0.18 14.68
CA ASN A 21 -8.72 -0.03 14.25
C ASN A 21 -9.67 -0.61 15.29
N ARG A 22 -10.87 -0.06 15.33
CA ARG A 22 -11.96 -0.57 16.17
C ARG A 22 -13.21 -0.73 15.31
N HIS A 23 -13.90 -1.85 15.49
CA HIS A 23 -15.09 -2.18 14.71
C HIS A 23 -16.36 -1.80 15.47
N PHE A 24 -17.26 -1.08 14.82
CA PHE A 24 -18.58 -0.69 15.31
C PHE A 24 -19.63 -1.28 14.38
N ALA A 25 -20.32 -2.31 14.86
CA ALA A 25 -21.43 -2.91 14.12
C ALA A 25 -22.73 -2.16 14.45
N PHE A 26 -23.51 -1.83 13.43
CA PHE A 26 -24.77 -1.07 13.56
C PHE A 26 -25.78 -1.47 12.47
N GLY A 27 -26.97 -0.84 12.54
CA GLY A 27 -28.11 -1.19 11.71
C GLY A 27 -28.86 -2.41 12.27
N GLU A 28 -30.00 -2.70 11.65
CA GLU A 28 -30.80 -3.86 12.01
C GLU A 28 -29.94 -5.14 11.81
N ASN A 29 -29.98 -6.03 12.81
CA ASN A 29 -29.19 -7.26 12.86
C ASN A 29 -27.67 -7.04 12.64
N LYS A 30 -27.14 -5.87 13.00
CA LYS A 30 -25.72 -5.52 12.82
C LYS A 30 -25.24 -5.67 11.37
N LYS A 31 -26.12 -5.35 10.44
CA LYS A 31 -25.90 -5.50 8.99
C LYS A 31 -24.65 -4.76 8.50
N TYR A 32 -24.32 -3.62 9.11
CA TYR A 32 -23.20 -2.78 8.72
C TYR A 32 -22.11 -2.78 9.78
N THR A 33 -20.87 -2.53 9.34
CA THR A 33 -19.75 -2.32 10.26
C THR A 33 -18.92 -1.15 9.77
N LEU A 34 -18.59 -0.23 10.67
CA LEU A 34 -17.63 0.85 10.43
C LEU A 34 -16.41 0.61 11.29
N ALA A 35 -15.22 0.69 10.71
CA ALA A 35 -13.97 0.62 11.43
C ALA A 35 -13.11 1.87 11.14
N PRO A 36 -13.07 2.86 12.04
CA PRO A 36 -12.03 3.88 12.03
C PRO A 36 -10.66 3.23 12.11
N VAL A 37 -9.70 3.79 11.38
CA VAL A 37 -8.34 3.24 11.24
C VAL A 37 -7.32 4.36 11.39
N ALA A 38 -6.28 4.12 12.18
CA ALA A 38 -5.08 4.92 12.20
C ALA A 38 -3.87 4.05 11.82
N VAL A 39 -3.01 4.57 10.96
CA VAL A 39 -1.78 3.90 10.54
C VAL A 39 -0.61 4.85 10.75
N LEU A 40 0.35 4.39 11.54
CA LEU A 40 1.64 5.04 11.74
C LEU A 40 2.72 4.17 11.11
N THR A 41 3.60 4.79 10.34
CA THR A 41 4.73 4.11 9.72
C THR A 41 6.05 4.67 10.22
N THR A 42 7.05 3.82 10.34
CA THR A 42 8.45 4.21 10.45
C THR A 42 9.19 3.62 9.27
N ALA A 43 10.19 4.31 8.78
CA ALA A 43 11.01 3.79 7.69
C ALA A 43 12.48 4.13 7.92
N ASP A 44 13.32 3.25 7.41
CA ASP A 44 14.71 3.51 7.12
C ASP A 44 14.93 3.18 5.65
N THR A 45 15.27 4.18 4.86
CA THR A 45 15.40 4.05 3.41
C THR A 45 16.72 4.60 2.92
N GLU A 46 17.35 3.86 2.03
CA GLU A 46 18.60 4.22 1.38
C GLU A 46 18.46 4.05 -0.13
N ALA A 47 19.00 4.99 -0.88
CA ALA A 47 19.05 4.93 -2.35
C ALA A 47 20.50 5.16 -2.84
N ASN A 48 21.08 4.14 -3.44
CA ASN A 48 22.38 4.19 -4.11
C ASN A 48 22.17 4.53 -5.59
N SER A 49 22.15 5.82 -5.91
CA SER A 49 22.02 6.31 -7.28
C SER A 49 23.02 7.41 -7.55
N THR A 50 23.67 7.36 -8.70
CA THR A 50 24.56 8.45 -9.16
C THR A 50 23.82 9.74 -9.50
N MET A 51 22.48 9.68 -9.59
CA MET A 51 21.61 10.83 -9.83
C MET A 51 21.22 11.61 -8.56
N VAL A 52 21.52 11.04 -7.39
CA VAL A 52 21.20 11.65 -6.09
C VAL A 52 22.51 12.03 -5.41
N ILE A 53 22.58 13.28 -4.95
CA ILE A 53 23.75 13.73 -4.17
C ILE A 53 23.91 12.87 -2.90
N PRO A 54 25.13 12.56 -2.45
CA PRO A 54 25.37 11.64 -1.33
C PRO A 54 24.57 11.97 -0.06
N SER A 55 24.47 13.24 0.30
CA SER A 55 23.72 13.70 1.49
C SER A 55 22.20 13.51 1.38
N GLY A 56 21.66 13.28 0.19
CA GLY A 56 20.22 13.09 -0.02
C GLY A 56 19.79 11.64 -0.23
N ARG A 57 20.69 10.67 0.04
CA ARG A 57 20.45 9.24 -0.24
C ARG A 57 19.81 8.45 0.88
N GLN A 58 19.83 8.97 2.10
CA GLN A 58 19.29 8.27 3.27
C GLN A 58 18.27 9.12 3.99
N SER A 59 17.21 8.47 4.45
CA SER A 59 16.19 9.07 5.31
C SER A 59 15.61 8.00 6.24
N SER A 60 15.50 8.35 7.52
CA SER A 60 14.89 7.48 8.52
C SER A 60 13.98 8.30 9.42
N GLY A 61 13.00 7.65 10.03
CA GLY A 61 12.09 8.28 10.99
C GLY A 61 10.63 7.91 10.76
N PHE A 62 9.72 8.78 11.22
CA PHE A 62 8.29 8.59 11.07
C PHE A 62 7.81 9.05 9.70
N GLY A 63 6.95 8.23 9.09
CA GLY A 63 6.21 8.59 7.90
C GLY A 63 4.95 9.40 8.20
N ASP A 64 4.25 9.76 7.13
CA ASP A 64 2.99 10.50 7.24
C ASP A 64 1.91 9.68 7.96
N LEU A 65 1.23 10.29 8.93
CA LEU A 65 0.09 9.69 9.62
C LEU A 65 -1.05 9.49 8.62
N ARG A 66 -1.59 8.27 8.55
CA ARG A 66 -2.76 7.96 7.75
C ARG A 66 -3.95 7.67 8.65
N LEU A 67 -5.03 8.41 8.44
CA LEU A 67 -6.31 8.25 9.11
C LEU A 67 -7.38 7.89 8.09
N GLY A 68 -8.37 7.11 8.51
CA GLY A 68 -9.46 6.76 7.62
C GLY A 68 -10.46 5.82 8.27
N ALA A 69 -11.29 5.22 7.44
CA ALA A 69 -12.24 4.23 7.88
C ALA A 69 -12.49 3.18 6.79
N VAL A 70 -12.87 2.00 7.24
CA VAL A 70 -13.40 0.92 6.40
C VAL A 70 -14.86 0.71 6.78
N PHE A 71 -15.72 0.66 5.78
CA PHE A 71 -17.15 0.44 5.91
C PHE A 71 -17.55 -0.85 5.22
N TRP A 72 -18.04 -1.83 5.99
CA TRP A 72 -18.66 -3.05 5.46
C TRP A 72 -20.11 -2.74 5.14
N PHE A 73 -20.40 -2.53 3.88
CA PHE A 73 -21.76 -2.23 3.39
C PHE A 73 -22.55 -3.48 3.02
N TYR A 74 -21.84 -4.60 2.80
CA TYR A 74 -22.44 -5.89 2.51
C TYR A 74 -21.79 -6.97 3.36
N LYS A 75 -22.61 -7.79 4.01
CA LYS A 75 -22.19 -8.90 4.86
C LYS A 75 -23.18 -10.03 4.71
N ASP A 76 -22.76 -11.11 4.10
CA ASP A 76 -23.48 -12.37 4.05
C ASP A 76 -22.70 -13.40 4.87
N GLU A 77 -23.12 -13.60 6.10
CA GLU A 77 -22.47 -14.52 7.04
C GLU A 77 -22.68 -15.99 6.64
N VAL A 78 -23.76 -16.30 5.92
CA VAL A 78 -24.07 -17.67 5.46
C VAL A 78 -23.12 -18.08 4.34
N ASN A 79 -23.05 -17.25 3.32
CA ASN A 79 -22.17 -17.48 2.17
C ASN A 79 -20.74 -16.97 2.42
N ARG A 80 -20.50 -16.21 3.51
CA ARG A 80 -19.22 -15.58 3.82
C ARG A 80 -18.72 -14.64 2.73
N GLU A 81 -19.65 -13.89 2.16
CA GLU A 81 -19.38 -12.85 1.18
C GLU A 81 -19.38 -11.48 1.86
N TYR A 82 -18.41 -10.64 1.50
CA TYR A 82 -18.27 -9.33 2.13
C TYR A 82 -17.91 -8.27 1.11
N GLY A 83 -18.63 -7.14 1.20
CA GLY A 83 -18.33 -5.93 0.42
C GLY A 83 -17.91 -4.80 1.34
N THR A 84 -16.80 -4.12 1.01
CA THR A 84 -16.27 -3.01 1.77
C THR A 84 -16.02 -1.79 0.90
N ALA A 85 -16.12 -0.60 1.50
CA ALA A 85 -15.61 0.65 0.95
C ALA A 85 -14.68 1.28 1.98
N SER A 86 -13.62 1.93 1.55
CA SER A 86 -12.72 2.62 2.46
C SER A 86 -12.25 3.96 1.91
N ALA A 87 -12.02 4.89 2.83
CA ALA A 87 -11.43 6.18 2.54
C ALA A 87 -10.35 6.48 3.58
N PHE A 88 -9.18 6.89 3.10
CA PHE A 88 -8.05 7.27 3.93
C PHE A 88 -7.50 8.61 3.47
N VAL A 89 -7.01 9.39 4.44
CA VAL A 89 -6.19 10.57 4.20
C VAL A 89 -4.83 10.37 4.84
N SER A 90 -3.76 10.58 4.08
CA SER A 90 -2.39 10.68 4.58
C SER A 90 -2.08 12.15 4.77
N LEU A 91 -1.66 12.52 5.98
CA LEU A 91 -1.38 13.90 6.38
C LEU A 91 0.15 14.13 6.32
N PRO A 92 0.62 15.30 5.90
CA PRO A 92 2.06 15.62 5.78
C PRO A 92 2.70 15.85 7.16
N THR A 93 2.70 14.83 8.01
CA THR A 93 3.21 14.88 9.40
C THR A 93 4.51 14.12 9.57
N GLY A 94 4.96 13.40 8.54
CA GLY A 94 6.19 12.62 8.56
C GLY A 94 7.45 13.48 8.49
N GLU A 95 8.58 12.87 8.82
CA GLU A 95 9.87 13.53 8.71
C GLU A 95 10.21 13.82 7.26
N TYR A 96 10.47 15.10 7.00
CA TYR A 96 10.72 15.60 5.66
C TYR A 96 11.81 16.68 5.65
N ASP A 97 12.84 16.42 4.89
CA ASP A 97 13.91 17.38 4.59
C ASP A 97 13.79 17.83 3.12
N PRO A 98 13.43 19.10 2.86
CA PRO A 98 13.25 19.59 1.49
C PRO A 98 14.54 19.59 0.67
N THR A 99 15.71 19.45 1.27
CA THR A 99 16.99 19.39 0.56
C THR A 99 17.34 17.98 0.06
N LYS A 100 16.64 16.96 0.59
CA LYS A 100 16.85 15.57 0.22
C LYS A 100 15.91 15.12 -0.89
N ALA A 101 16.40 14.26 -1.77
CA ALA A 101 15.59 13.60 -2.79
C ALA A 101 14.82 12.40 -2.22
N VAL A 102 15.33 11.77 -1.17
CA VAL A 102 14.73 10.64 -0.49
C VAL A 102 14.25 11.07 0.88
N ASN A 103 12.97 10.89 1.16
CA ASN A 103 12.32 11.27 2.40
C ASN A 103 11.36 10.17 2.85
N VAL A 104 11.16 10.03 4.17
CA VAL A 104 10.16 9.12 4.74
C VAL A 104 8.76 9.74 4.64
N GLY A 105 8.60 11.03 4.94
CA GLY A 105 7.38 11.79 4.73
C GLY A 105 7.28 12.30 3.29
N GLU A 106 6.06 12.35 2.74
CA GLU A 106 5.82 12.87 1.39
C GLU A 106 5.64 14.41 1.34
N ASN A 107 5.43 15.05 2.51
CA ASN A 107 5.16 16.50 2.65
C ASN A 107 3.99 16.97 1.77
N ARG A 108 2.96 16.15 1.61
CA ARG A 108 1.73 16.44 0.88
C ARG A 108 0.58 15.59 1.41
N THR A 109 -0.63 16.07 1.23
CA THR A 109 -1.82 15.27 1.50
C THR A 109 -2.02 14.24 0.40
N LYS A 110 -2.48 13.02 0.78
CA LYS A 110 -2.89 11.98 -0.16
C LYS A 110 -4.23 11.41 0.29
N ILE A 111 -5.18 11.31 -0.62
CA ILE A 111 -6.47 10.66 -0.40
C ILE A 111 -6.46 9.33 -1.12
N ILE A 112 -6.87 8.27 -0.41
CA ILE A 112 -6.93 6.91 -0.96
C ILE A 112 -8.35 6.40 -0.77
N LEU A 113 -8.98 6.04 -1.88
CA LEU A 113 -10.32 5.45 -1.90
C LEU A 113 -10.20 4.03 -2.42
N SER A 114 -10.83 3.07 -1.75
CA SER A 114 -10.88 1.71 -2.27
C SER A 114 -12.21 1.03 -1.95
N THR A 115 -12.52 0.01 -2.74
CA THR A 115 -13.56 -0.96 -2.40
C THR A 115 -12.92 -2.34 -2.29
N GLY A 116 -13.58 -3.25 -1.61
CA GLY A 116 -13.13 -4.63 -1.49
C GLY A 116 -14.31 -5.56 -1.62
N TRP A 117 -14.12 -6.64 -2.37
CA TRP A 117 -15.09 -7.72 -2.48
C TRP A 117 -14.42 -9.04 -2.17
N MET A 118 -14.99 -9.78 -1.22
CA MET A 118 -14.54 -11.11 -0.85
C MET A 118 -15.59 -12.13 -1.26
N GLN A 119 -15.19 -13.06 -2.13
CA GLN A 119 -16.03 -14.09 -2.71
C GLN A 119 -15.45 -15.47 -2.43
N PRO A 120 -16.14 -16.34 -1.66
CA PRO A 120 -15.80 -17.75 -1.59
C PRO A 120 -16.04 -18.45 -2.92
N LEU A 121 -15.11 -19.31 -3.29
CA LEU A 121 -15.17 -20.18 -4.45
C LEU A 121 -15.15 -21.64 -3.95
N GLY A 122 -16.32 -22.14 -3.59
CA GLY A 122 -16.47 -23.42 -2.93
C GLY A 122 -15.97 -23.41 -1.47
N SER A 123 -15.61 -24.56 -0.93
CA SER A 123 -15.30 -24.71 0.50
C SER A 123 -13.91 -24.22 0.90
N ARG A 124 -12.93 -24.27 -0.02
CA ARG A 124 -11.51 -24.04 0.28
C ARG A 124 -10.91 -22.78 -0.33
N TRP A 125 -11.50 -22.23 -1.37
CA TRP A 125 -10.95 -21.09 -2.06
C TRP A 125 -11.71 -19.81 -1.71
N VAL A 126 -10.99 -18.69 -1.70
CA VAL A 126 -11.56 -17.34 -1.54
C VAL A 126 -10.85 -16.40 -2.49
N LEU A 127 -11.62 -15.63 -3.24
CA LEU A 127 -11.13 -14.55 -4.09
C LEU A 127 -11.42 -13.21 -3.41
N ASP A 128 -10.40 -12.37 -3.29
CA ASP A 128 -10.53 -10.99 -2.86
C ASP A 128 -10.16 -10.08 -4.03
N LEU A 129 -10.99 -9.07 -4.31
CA LEU A 129 -10.77 -8.06 -5.35
C LEU A 129 -10.79 -6.67 -4.70
N ILE A 130 -9.76 -5.87 -4.95
CA ILE A 130 -9.59 -4.56 -4.29
C ILE A 130 -9.13 -3.54 -5.32
N PRO A 131 -10.04 -2.82 -6.00
CA PRO A 131 -9.69 -1.60 -6.73
C PRO A 131 -9.41 -0.43 -5.77
N GLU A 132 -8.45 0.40 -6.14
CA GLU A 132 -8.00 1.55 -5.35
C GLU A 132 -7.69 2.74 -6.27
N VAL A 133 -7.99 3.94 -5.78
CA VAL A 133 -7.65 5.22 -6.40
C VAL A 133 -6.89 6.06 -5.37
N ALA A 134 -5.75 6.62 -5.76
CA ALA A 134 -4.97 7.54 -4.96
C ALA A 134 -4.88 8.91 -5.63
N ILE A 135 -5.28 9.95 -4.89
CA ILE A 135 -5.29 11.35 -5.31
C ILE A 135 -4.25 12.08 -4.47
N PHE A 136 -3.37 12.82 -5.12
CA PHE A 136 -2.23 13.47 -4.48
C PHE A 136 -2.39 14.99 -4.47
N GLY A 137 -2.09 15.59 -3.33
CA GLY A 137 -1.79 17.00 -3.25
C GLY A 137 -0.35 17.28 -3.72
N ASP A 138 0.00 18.55 -3.82
CA ASP A 138 1.32 18.99 -4.24
C ASP A 138 2.29 19.04 -3.05
N ASN A 139 3.53 18.64 -3.29
CA ASN A 139 4.64 18.98 -2.42
C ASN A 139 5.32 20.27 -2.98
N LYS A 140 5.11 21.41 -2.29
CA LYS A 140 5.60 22.73 -2.71
C LYS A 140 7.03 23.03 -2.24
N ARG A 141 7.66 22.10 -1.54
CA ARG A 141 9.00 22.25 -0.96
C ARG A 141 9.96 21.13 -1.41
N TYR A 142 9.66 20.47 -2.54
CA TYR A 142 10.52 19.43 -3.06
C TYR A 142 11.85 20.01 -3.58
N LEU A 143 12.97 19.41 -3.20
CA LEU A 143 14.33 19.88 -3.52
C LEU A 143 14.47 21.41 -3.31
N SER A 144 14.20 21.82 -2.09
CA SER A 144 14.20 23.19 -1.55
C SER A 144 12.95 24.02 -1.87
N ASN A 145 12.68 24.36 -3.10
CA ASN A 145 11.58 25.26 -3.46
C ASN A 145 10.83 24.84 -4.72
N ARG A 146 11.01 23.60 -5.17
CA ARG A 146 10.32 23.10 -6.37
C ARG A 146 8.95 22.50 -6.01
N ARG A 147 8.02 22.60 -6.94
CA ARG A 147 6.69 22.00 -6.81
C ARG A 147 6.68 20.63 -7.48
N LEU A 148 6.50 19.58 -6.67
CA LEU A 148 6.23 18.23 -7.14
C LEU A 148 4.72 18.00 -7.12
N SER A 149 4.10 17.79 -8.27
CA SER A 149 2.73 17.33 -8.42
C SER A 149 2.70 15.90 -8.95
N GLN A 150 1.59 15.21 -8.72
CA GLN A 150 1.39 13.84 -9.18
C GLN A 150 -0.06 13.65 -9.59
N ASP A 151 -0.25 13.07 -10.77
CA ASP A 151 -1.56 12.71 -11.28
C ASP A 151 -2.18 11.57 -10.46
N THR A 152 -3.47 11.37 -10.60
CA THR A 152 -4.19 10.26 -9.95
C THR A 152 -3.59 8.92 -10.33
N ALA A 153 -3.38 8.06 -9.32
CA ALA A 153 -2.93 6.69 -9.52
C ALA A 153 -4.05 5.70 -9.23
N TYR A 154 -4.03 4.60 -9.93
CA TYR A 154 -5.01 3.51 -9.84
C TYR A 154 -4.28 2.21 -9.51
N ALA A 155 -4.89 1.40 -8.66
CA ALA A 155 -4.41 0.05 -8.40
C ALA A 155 -5.57 -0.94 -8.42
N MET A 156 -5.29 -2.16 -8.84
CA MET A 156 -6.19 -3.30 -8.74
C MET A 156 -5.44 -4.46 -8.14
N THR A 157 -5.90 -4.95 -7.00
CA THR A 157 -5.36 -6.14 -6.34
C THR A 157 -6.35 -7.27 -6.42
N GLY A 158 -5.93 -8.40 -6.95
CA GLY A 158 -6.62 -9.69 -6.85
C GLY A 158 -5.82 -10.62 -5.95
N MET A 159 -6.48 -11.28 -4.99
CA MET A 159 -5.85 -12.26 -4.11
C MET A 159 -6.68 -13.53 -4.08
N LEU A 160 -6.05 -14.65 -4.40
CA LEU A 160 -6.64 -15.99 -4.31
C LEU A 160 -6.05 -16.72 -3.10
N ARG A 161 -6.92 -17.05 -2.14
CA ARG A 161 -6.56 -17.75 -0.90
C ARG A 161 -7.05 -19.19 -0.93
N TYR A 162 -6.20 -20.11 -0.50
CA TYR A 162 -6.51 -21.51 -0.29
C TYR A 162 -6.49 -21.83 1.20
N LYS A 163 -7.61 -22.29 1.74
CA LYS A 163 -7.76 -22.75 3.12
C LYS A 163 -7.23 -24.18 3.23
N ALA A 164 -5.94 -24.33 3.51
CA ALA A 164 -5.32 -25.66 3.65
C ALA A 164 -5.85 -26.37 4.89
N THR A 165 -5.95 -25.65 6.00
CA THR A 165 -6.59 -26.07 7.26
C THR A 165 -7.42 -24.91 7.81
N PRO A 166 -8.19 -25.09 8.90
CA PRO A 166 -8.87 -23.99 9.57
C PRO A 166 -7.94 -22.87 10.06
N THR A 167 -6.68 -23.21 10.35
CA THR A 167 -5.69 -22.29 10.91
C THR A 167 -4.58 -21.88 9.93
N VAL A 168 -4.47 -22.50 8.75
CA VAL A 168 -3.42 -22.24 7.78
C VAL A 168 -4.03 -21.98 6.42
N HIS A 169 -3.84 -20.74 5.92
CA HIS A 169 -4.23 -20.37 4.57
C HIS A 169 -3.00 -19.97 3.75
N TRP A 170 -2.90 -20.48 2.55
CA TRP A 170 -1.94 -20.03 1.53
C TRP A 170 -2.62 -19.01 0.61
N TYR A 171 -1.85 -18.09 0.05
CA TYR A 171 -2.40 -17.20 -0.95
C TYR A 171 -1.37 -16.79 -2.01
N THR A 172 -1.88 -16.45 -3.17
CA THR A 172 -1.17 -15.69 -4.19
C THR A 172 -1.94 -14.41 -4.47
N SER A 173 -1.24 -13.34 -4.82
CA SER A 173 -1.89 -12.10 -5.25
C SER A 173 -1.15 -11.46 -6.42
N ALA A 174 -1.92 -10.76 -7.25
CA ALA A 174 -1.42 -9.90 -8.29
C ALA A 174 -1.96 -8.48 -8.05
N GLN A 175 -1.07 -7.50 -8.09
CA GLN A 175 -1.41 -6.08 -8.03
C GLN A 175 -0.92 -5.40 -9.31
N VAL A 176 -1.82 -4.69 -9.96
CA VAL A 176 -1.54 -3.88 -11.15
C VAL A 176 -1.69 -2.42 -10.77
N ASN A 177 -0.65 -1.60 -11.01
CA ASN A 177 -0.65 -0.17 -10.72
C ASN A 177 -0.52 0.60 -12.03
N ARG A 178 -1.29 1.68 -12.17
CA ARG A 178 -1.36 2.53 -13.36
C ARG A 178 -1.50 4.01 -12.96
N GLY A 179 -1.03 4.91 -13.81
CA GLY A 179 -1.15 6.34 -13.59
C GLY A 179 -0.16 6.87 -12.56
N GLY A 180 -0.44 8.05 -11.96
CA GLY A 180 0.45 8.64 -10.98
C GLY A 180 1.70 9.27 -11.60
N GLU A 181 1.64 9.79 -12.82
CA GLU A 181 2.74 10.51 -13.46
C GLU A 181 3.14 11.72 -12.63
N THR A 182 4.43 11.93 -12.45
CA THR A 182 4.95 13.04 -11.66
C THR A 182 5.42 14.19 -12.54
N GLN A 183 5.17 15.41 -12.07
CA GLN A 183 5.61 16.65 -12.71
C GLN A 183 6.42 17.46 -11.70
N LEU A 184 7.47 18.10 -12.18
CA LEU A 184 8.32 18.99 -11.41
C LEU A 184 8.23 20.39 -12.04
N ASP A 185 7.62 21.34 -11.31
CA ASP A 185 7.31 22.70 -11.81
C ASP A 185 6.53 22.68 -13.13
N GLY A 186 5.56 21.74 -13.25
CA GLY A 186 4.75 21.56 -14.45
C GLY A 186 5.41 20.78 -15.59
N VAL A 187 6.67 20.37 -15.44
CA VAL A 187 7.39 19.56 -16.43
C VAL A 187 7.30 18.09 -16.05
N ARG A 188 6.79 17.26 -16.93
CA ARG A 188 6.72 15.80 -16.76
C ARG A 188 8.13 15.21 -16.58
N ARG A 189 8.30 14.36 -15.58
CA ARG A 189 9.62 13.76 -15.27
C ARG A 189 9.87 12.48 -16.06
N THR A 190 8.98 11.53 -15.92
CA THR A 190 9.00 10.21 -16.57
C THR A 190 7.57 9.85 -16.89
N GLY A 191 7.34 8.91 -17.79
CA GLY A 191 5.99 8.39 -18.02
C GLY A 191 5.35 7.83 -16.74
N ALA A 192 4.03 7.69 -16.77
CA ALA A 192 3.29 7.15 -15.63
C ALA A 192 3.84 5.79 -15.21
N PRO A 193 4.03 5.54 -13.89
CA PRO A 193 4.36 4.22 -13.40
C PRO A 193 3.31 3.20 -13.85
N ASP A 194 3.78 2.09 -14.36
CA ASP A 194 3.00 0.95 -14.80
C ASP A 194 3.75 -0.29 -14.34
N ASN A 195 3.25 -0.92 -13.30
CA ASN A 195 3.88 -2.12 -12.79
C ASN A 195 2.86 -3.19 -12.38
N THR A 196 3.29 -4.43 -12.52
CA THR A 196 2.57 -5.60 -12.02
C THR A 196 3.44 -6.27 -10.97
N ARG A 197 2.90 -6.40 -9.77
CA ARG A 197 3.53 -7.06 -8.63
C ARG A 197 2.83 -8.37 -8.33
N LEU A 198 3.59 -9.43 -8.17
CA LEU A 198 3.10 -10.72 -7.69
C LEU A 198 3.55 -10.93 -6.25
N ALA A 199 2.71 -11.61 -5.47
CA ALA A 199 3.07 -12.04 -4.13
C ALA A 199 2.59 -13.46 -3.85
N LEU A 200 3.33 -14.13 -2.97
CA LEU A 200 2.98 -15.40 -2.35
C LEU A 200 3.04 -15.23 -0.84
N GLY A 201 2.18 -15.90 -0.12
CA GLY A 201 2.21 -15.82 1.33
C GLY A 201 1.38 -16.86 2.04
N THR A 202 1.45 -16.79 3.36
CA THR A 202 0.65 -17.63 4.26
C THR A 202 0.03 -16.76 5.36
N ILE A 203 -1.16 -17.18 5.79
CA ILE A 203 -1.85 -16.61 6.95
C ILE A 203 -2.02 -17.75 7.96
N LEU A 204 -1.53 -17.52 9.16
CA LEU A 204 -1.61 -18.44 10.29
C LEU A 204 -2.54 -17.83 11.34
N PHE A 205 -3.61 -18.53 11.66
CA PHE A 205 -4.53 -18.15 12.73
C PHE A 205 -4.15 -18.90 14.01
N GLY A 206 -3.73 -18.15 15.00
CA GLY A 206 -3.36 -18.67 16.31
C GLY A 206 -4.53 -18.69 17.29
N THR A 207 -4.26 -19.12 18.52
CA THR A 207 -5.15 -19.00 19.66
C THR A 207 -5.28 -17.53 20.10
N ASN A 208 -6.28 -17.19 20.92
CA ASN A 208 -6.46 -15.85 21.49
C ASN A 208 -6.51 -14.73 20.45
N ASN A 209 -7.18 -14.98 19.32
CA ASN A 209 -7.37 -13.98 18.26
C ASN A 209 -6.09 -13.43 17.64
N HIS A 210 -4.99 -14.15 17.67
CA HIS A 210 -3.76 -13.80 16.98
C HIS A 210 -3.78 -14.26 15.53
N MET A 211 -3.24 -13.45 14.64
CA MET A 211 -3.01 -13.80 13.25
C MET A 211 -1.60 -13.36 12.84
N LEU A 212 -0.86 -14.27 12.20
CA LEU A 212 0.43 -13.99 11.58
C LEU A 212 0.32 -14.15 10.07
N GLN A 213 0.75 -13.16 9.33
CA GLN A 213 0.85 -13.23 7.88
C GLN A 213 2.29 -13.04 7.44
N LEU A 214 2.76 -13.95 6.60
CA LEU A 214 4.06 -13.87 5.94
C LEU A 214 3.82 -13.66 4.45
N ARG A 215 4.58 -12.75 3.83
CA ARG A 215 4.46 -12.43 2.41
C ARG A 215 5.83 -12.22 1.80
N TYR A 216 6.03 -12.76 0.61
CA TYR A 216 7.07 -12.35 -0.31
C TYR A 216 6.44 -11.78 -1.57
N SER A 217 6.95 -10.65 -2.07
CA SER A 217 6.45 -10.03 -3.30
C SER A 217 7.58 -9.46 -4.14
N ARG A 218 7.36 -9.36 -5.47
CA ARG A 218 8.26 -8.72 -6.42
C ARG A 218 7.51 -8.18 -7.62
N ASP A 219 8.09 -7.18 -8.27
CA ASP A 219 7.57 -6.68 -9.53
C ASP A 219 8.01 -7.61 -10.67
N VAL A 220 7.03 -8.14 -11.44
CA VAL A 220 7.28 -9.00 -12.59
C VAL A 220 7.28 -8.23 -13.90
N GLN A 221 6.55 -7.12 -13.94
CA GLN A 221 6.53 -6.18 -15.06
C GLN A 221 6.65 -4.77 -14.51
N ILE A 222 7.42 -3.93 -15.19
CA ILE A 222 7.53 -2.51 -14.87
C ILE A 222 7.78 -1.72 -16.15
N GLN A 223 7.05 -0.61 -16.29
CA GLN A 223 7.33 0.47 -17.25
C GLN A 223 7.42 1.76 -16.46
N ASN A 224 8.49 2.49 -16.59
CA ASN A 224 8.78 3.73 -15.88
C ASN A 224 8.81 3.58 -14.34
N GLY A 225 9.92 3.89 -13.73
CA GLY A 225 10.13 3.86 -12.29
C GLY A 225 11.12 2.78 -11.82
N TYR A 226 11.12 2.55 -10.53
CA TYR A 226 12.00 1.58 -9.89
C TYR A 226 11.29 0.24 -9.73
N ARG A 227 12.03 -0.84 -10.03
CA ARG A 227 11.55 -2.20 -9.82
C ARG A 227 11.76 -2.61 -8.37
N ASN A 228 10.73 -3.16 -7.75
CA ASN A 228 10.91 -3.91 -6.50
C ASN A 228 11.38 -5.32 -6.84
N GLU A 229 12.66 -5.60 -6.59
CA GLU A 229 13.27 -6.91 -6.89
C GLU A 229 12.83 -7.99 -5.89
N GLY A 230 12.48 -7.60 -4.67
CA GLY A 230 11.96 -8.50 -3.65
C GLY A 230 11.61 -7.75 -2.37
N GLU A 231 10.48 -8.10 -1.78
CA GLU A 231 10.00 -7.57 -0.51
C GLU A 231 9.54 -8.74 0.36
N MET A 232 10.04 -8.81 1.58
CA MET A 232 9.52 -9.68 2.62
C MET A 232 8.71 -8.84 3.61
N ALA A 233 7.53 -9.33 3.98
CA ALA A 233 6.70 -8.68 4.98
C ALA A 233 6.19 -9.70 6.00
N ILE A 234 6.24 -9.28 7.26
CA ILE A 234 5.65 -10.01 8.38
C ILE A 234 4.60 -9.10 9.00
N ARG A 235 3.38 -9.59 9.11
CA ARG A 235 2.28 -8.88 9.77
C ARG A 235 1.74 -9.72 10.91
N TRP A 236 1.79 -9.17 12.10
CA TRP A 236 1.13 -9.72 13.26
C TRP A 236 -0.10 -8.87 13.62
N SER A 237 -1.22 -9.51 13.88
CA SER A 237 -2.47 -8.86 14.22
C SER A 237 -3.09 -9.52 15.45
N ILE A 238 -3.69 -8.70 16.31
CA ILE A 238 -4.45 -9.13 17.48
C ILE A 238 -5.85 -8.52 17.34
N TYR A 239 -6.87 -9.33 17.56
CA TYR A 239 -8.27 -8.93 17.53
C TYR A 239 -8.83 -8.98 18.97
N PHE A 240 -9.37 -7.85 19.46
CA PHE A 240 -9.93 -7.74 20.81
C PHE A 240 -11.45 -7.74 20.79
#